data_a4138be5ecd4bfa95b771cba309918ad
#
_entry.id   a4138be5ecd4bfa95b771cba309918ad
#
_cell.length_a   1.000
_cell.length_b   1.000
_cell.length_c   1.000
_cell.angle_alpha   90.00
_cell.angle_beta   90.00
_cell.angle_gamma   90.00
#
_symmetry.space_group_name_H-M   'P 1'
#
loop_
_entity.id
_entity.type
_entity.pdbx_description
1 polymer ?
#
loop_
_entity_poly.entity_id
_entity_poly.type
_entity_poly.pdbx_seq_one_letter_code
_entity_poly.pdbx_strand_id
1 'polypeptide(L)'
;NQIFWNYTGNRIQKFLIDFENGFNGFNQYHKNALKIIENNIENYFKTQTLYKGNLKISGKDYNVMGGFFSFSPNEIAERALQENNADLIILINLKSKTVCYRKSKTCDLDVSKLAEKLAGGGGHEAAAGSLFNLRR
;
A
#
# COMPACT_ATOMS: atom_id res chain seq x y z
N ASN A 1 -8.09 7.70 6.28
CA ASN A 1 -8.25 7.73 4.84
C ASN A 1 -7.39 8.80 4.18
N GLN A 2 -7.31 8.81 2.87
CA GLN A 2 -6.42 9.69 2.10
C GLN A 2 -6.78 11.16 2.26
N ILE A 3 -8.05 11.49 2.27
CA ILE A 3 -8.50 12.87 2.40
C ILE A 3 -8.09 13.44 3.76
N PHE A 4 -8.33 12.68 4.83
CA PHE A 4 -7.97 13.12 6.18
C PHE A 4 -6.49 13.45 6.30
N TRP A 5 -5.63 12.57 5.78
CA TRP A 5 -4.18 12.74 5.90
C TRP A 5 -3.61 13.86 5.05
N ASN A 6 -4.41 14.39 4.12
CA ASN A 6 -3.99 15.52 3.28
C ASN A 6 -4.40 16.88 3.84
N TYR A 7 -5.16 16.91 4.95
CA TYR A 7 -5.41 18.17 5.64
C TYR A 7 -4.14 18.66 6.33
N THR A 8 -3.96 19.99 6.36
CA THR A 8 -2.83 20.62 7.02
C THR A 8 -3.29 21.38 8.26
N GLY A 9 -2.34 21.79 9.12
CA GLY A 9 -2.66 22.52 10.34
C GLY A 9 -3.48 21.69 11.31
N ASN A 10 -4.61 22.23 11.77
CA ASN A 10 -5.50 21.52 12.68
C ASN A 10 -6.38 20.54 11.89
N ARG A 11 -5.80 19.42 11.58
CA ARG A 11 -6.35 18.41 10.69
C ARG A 11 -7.71 17.88 11.14
N ILE A 12 -7.81 17.48 12.39
CA ILE A 12 -9.04 16.88 12.93
C ILE A 12 -10.18 17.89 12.92
N GLN A 13 -9.92 19.10 13.38
CA GLN A 13 -10.95 20.12 13.47
C GLN A 13 -11.47 20.52 12.08
N LYS A 14 -10.56 20.69 11.13
CA LYS A 14 -10.95 21.04 9.76
C LYS A 14 -11.74 19.92 9.10
N PHE A 15 -11.32 18.67 9.30
CA PHE A 15 -12.04 17.52 8.77
C PHE A 15 -13.45 17.44 9.35
N LEU A 16 -13.60 17.64 10.66
CA LEU A 16 -14.91 17.60 11.31
C LEU A 16 -15.83 18.72 10.83
N ILE A 17 -15.30 19.92 10.61
CA ILE A 17 -16.09 21.04 10.08
C ILE A 17 -16.62 20.68 8.69
N ASP A 18 -15.75 20.15 7.82
CA ASP A 18 -16.14 19.83 6.46
C ASP A 18 -17.21 18.72 6.37
N PHE A 19 -17.23 17.81 7.35
CA PHE A 19 -18.13 16.66 7.32
C PHE A 19 -19.14 16.62 8.49
N GLU A 20 -19.31 17.72 9.23
CA GLU A 20 -20.19 17.73 10.42
C GLU A 20 -21.64 17.38 10.12
N ASN A 21 -22.12 17.68 8.93
CA ASN A 21 -23.49 17.39 8.49
C ASN A 21 -23.57 16.13 7.60
N GLY A 22 -22.57 15.25 7.70
CA GLY A 22 -22.48 14.07 6.88
C GLY A 22 -21.77 14.33 5.56
N PHE A 23 -21.64 13.28 4.77
CA PHE A 23 -20.93 13.37 3.50
C PHE A 23 -21.90 13.78 2.38
N ASN A 24 -21.71 14.97 1.84
CA ASN A 24 -22.51 15.53 0.75
C ASN A 24 -21.74 15.64 -0.57
N GLY A 25 -20.69 14.85 -0.73
CA GLY A 25 -19.80 14.94 -1.87
C GLY A 25 -18.52 15.69 -1.51
N PHE A 26 -17.60 15.75 -2.43
CA PHE A 26 -16.32 16.42 -2.22
C PHE A 26 -16.42 17.89 -2.65
N ASN A 27 -15.90 18.80 -1.81
CA ASN A 27 -15.72 20.20 -2.19
C ASN A 27 -14.45 20.34 -3.05
N GLN A 28 -14.12 21.57 -3.49
CA GLN A 28 -12.97 21.80 -4.34
C GLN A 28 -11.65 21.39 -3.68
N TYR A 29 -11.53 21.60 -2.36
CA TYR A 29 -10.34 21.18 -1.64
C TYR A 29 -10.17 19.65 -1.69
N HIS A 30 -11.26 18.90 -1.45
CA HIS A 30 -11.21 17.43 -1.49
C HIS A 30 -10.87 16.92 -2.88
N LYS A 31 -11.46 17.51 -3.92
CA LYS A 31 -11.18 17.14 -5.30
C LYS A 31 -9.73 17.38 -5.67
N ASN A 32 -9.17 18.51 -5.23
CA ASN A 32 -7.76 18.81 -5.47
C ASN A 32 -6.84 17.83 -4.74
N ALA A 33 -7.16 17.48 -3.48
CA ALA A 33 -6.38 16.55 -2.72
C ALA A 33 -6.36 15.16 -3.36
N LEU A 34 -7.52 14.67 -3.81
CA LEU A 34 -7.62 13.39 -4.51
C LEU A 34 -6.86 13.41 -5.83
N LYS A 35 -6.91 14.52 -6.55
CA LYS A 35 -6.19 14.66 -7.81
C LYS A 35 -4.67 14.59 -7.59
N ILE A 36 -4.17 15.21 -6.54
CA ILE A 36 -2.75 15.15 -6.19
C ILE A 36 -2.34 13.71 -5.90
N ILE A 37 -3.14 12.98 -5.12
CA ILE A 37 -2.88 11.58 -4.82
C ILE A 37 -2.85 10.75 -6.10
N GLU A 38 -3.83 10.91 -6.97
CA GLU A 38 -3.89 10.20 -8.24
C GLU A 38 -2.68 10.49 -9.12
N ASN A 39 -2.28 11.77 -9.21
CA ASN A 39 -1.12 12.17 -9.99
C ASN A 39 0.17 11.58 -9.43
N ASN A 40 0.30 11.52 -8.11
CA ASN A 40 1.48 10.94 -7.47
C ASN A 40 1.57 9.43 -7.74
N ILE A 41 0.45 8.73 -7.70
CA ILE A 41 0.41 7.30 -8.01
C ILE A 41 0.74 7.06 -9.48
N GLU A 42 0.15 7.84 -10.37
CA GLU A 42 0.43 7.75 -11.81
C GLU A 42 1.92 7.95 -12.08
N ASN A 43 2.52 8.97 -11.48
CA ASN A 43 3.94 9.25 -11.62
C ASN A 43 4.80 8.12 -11.08
N TYR A 44 4.39 7.52 -9.96
CA TYR A 44 5.09 6.38 -9.40
C TYR A 44 5.22 5.25 -10.42
N PHE A 45 4.13 4.89 -11.09
CA PHE A 45 4.16 3.81 -12.08
C PHE A 45 4.94 4.16 -13.35
N LYS A 46 5.12 5.45 -13.63
CA LYS A 46 5.96 5.90 -14.75
C LYS A 46 7.44 5.88 -14.43
N THR A 47 7.83 6.13 -13.18
CA THR A 47 9.22 6.36 -12.80
C THR A 47 9.85 5.23 -12.00
N GLN A 48 9.05 4.42 -11.30
CA GLN A 48 9.57 3.35 -10.46
C GLN A 48 9.52 2.01 -11.17
N THR A 49 10.54 1.20 -10.94
CA THR A 49 10.60 -0.16 -11.48
C THR A 49 10.01 -1.13 -10.45
N LEU A 50 9.05 -1.93 -10.90
CA LEU A 50 8.53 -3.03 -10.11
C LEU A 50 9.12 -4.33 -10.66
N TYR A 51 9.67 -5.14 -9.77
CA TYR A 51 10.33 -6.39 -10.12
C TYR A 51 9.34 -7.53 -10.01
N LYS A 52 9.46 -8.51 -10.90
CA LYS A 52 8.58 -9.68 -10.93
C LYS A 52 9.39 -10.94 -10.70
N GLY A 53 8.78 -11.89 -9.99
CA GLY A 53 9.39 -13.17 -9.72
C GLY A 53 8.37 -14.20 -9.30
N ASN A 54 8.85 -15.36 -8.95
CA ASN A 54 8.02 -16.45 -8.45
C ASN A 54 8.50 -16.85 -7.07
N LEU A 55 7.54 -17.21 -6.22
CA LEU A 55 7.83 -17.69 -4.88
C LEU A 55 7.06 -18.99 -4.67
N LYS A 56 7.79 -20.04 -4.25
CA LYS A 56 7.16 -21.33 -3.95
C LYS A 56 6.92 -21.42 -2.46
N ILE A 57 5.67 -21.60 -2.07
CA ILE A 57 5.27 -21.74 -0.67
C ILE A 57 4.41 -22.99 -0.56
N SER A 58 4.82 -23.94 0.29
CA SER A 58 4.10 -25.19 0.51
C SER A 58 3.79 -25.94 -0.78
N GLY A 59 4.74 -25.93 -1.72
CA GLY A 59 4.62 -26.64 -2.99
C GLY A 59 3.83 -25.91 -4.05
N LYS A 60 3.30 -24.73 -3.76
CA LYS A 60 2.52 -23.93 -4.71
C LYS A 60 3.32 -22.71 -5.16
N ASP A 61 3.27 -22.42 -6.44
CA ASP A 61 3.95 -21.27 -7.02
C ASP A 61 3.05 -20.04 -7.02
N TYR A 62 3.62 -18.90 -6.63
CA TYR A 62 2.93 -17.60 -6.62
C TYR A 62 3.70 -16.61 -7.46
N ASN A 63 2.98 -15.79 -8.23
CA ASN A 63 3.56 -14.68 -8.96
C ASN A 63 3.72 -13.50 -7.99
N VAL A 64 4.95 -13.07 -7.79
CA VAL A 64 5.28 -12.05 -6.79
C VAL A 64 5.88 -10.83 -7.47
N MET A 65 5.45 -9.67 -7.01
CA MET A 65 6.06 -8.40 -7.40
C MET A 65 6.77 -7.80 -6.19
N GLY A 66 7.77 -6.99 -6.46
CA GLY A 66 8.49 -6.27 -5.42
C GLY A 66 8.89 -4.90 -5.88
N GLY A 67 9.00 -3.98 -4.94
CA GLY A 67 9.42 -2.62 -5.25
C GLY A 67 9.58 -1.77 -4.01
N PHE A 68 9.93 -0.51 -4.24
CA PHE A 68 10.13 0.46 -3.19
C PHE A 68 9.02 1.50 -3.24
N PHE A 69 8.67 2.03 -2.08
CA PHE A 69 7.63 3.05 -1.99
C PHE A 69 7.97 4.07 -0.92
N SER A 70 7.32 5.22 -0.96
CA SER A 70 7.42 6.25 0.06
C SER A 70 6.06 6.80 0.46
N PHE A 71 5.00 6.39 -0.24
CA PHE A 71 3.64 6.89 0.01
C PHE A 71 2.62 5.89 -0.51
N SER A 72 1.41 5.96 0.03
CA SER A 72 0.21 5.25 -0.48
C SER A 72 0.44 3.77 -0.85
N PRO A 73 0.95 2.93 0.09
CA PRO A 73 1.25 1.55 -0.25
C PRO A 73 0.02 0.73 -0.65
N ASN A 74 -1.14 1.01 -0.07
CA ASN A 74 -2.36 0.26 -0.40
C ASN A 74 -2.80 0.50 -1.84
N GLU A 75 -2.79 1.75 -2.28
CA GLU A 75 -3.21 2.13 -3.62
C GLU A 75 -2.21 1.65 -4.67
N ILE A 76 -0.92 1.76 -4.37
CA ILE A 76 0.12 1.24 -5.26
C ILE A 76 -0.01 -0.28 -5.38
N ALA A 77 -0.19 -0.97 -4.27
CA ALA A 77 -0.32 -2.42 -4.27
C ALA A 77 -1.54 -2.89 -5.06
N GLU A 78 -2.69 -2.28 -4.81
CA GLU A 78 -3.93 -2.65 -5.50
C GLU A 78 -3.79 -2.50 -7.01
N ARG A 79 -3.28 -1.36 -7.47
CA ARG A 79 -3.11 -1.11 -8.88
C ARG A 79 -2.08 -2.06 -9.51
N ALA A 80 -0.94 -2.26 -8.85
CA ALA A 80 0.10 -3.15 -9.37
C ALA A 80 -0.39 -4.59 -9.49
N LEU A 81 -1.10 -5.09 -8.49
CA LEU A 81 -1.63 -6.45 -8.51
C LEU A 81 -2.66 -6.64 -9.63
N GLN A 82 -3.54 -5.66 -9.83
CA GLN A 82 -4.56 -5.73 -10.87
C GLN A 82 -3.95 -5.66 -12.27
N GLU A 83 -3.06 -4.73 -12.51
CA GLU A 83 -2.49 -4.50 -13.85
C GLU A 83 -1.54 -5.60 -14.29
N ASN A 84 -0.93 -6.31 -13.34
CA ASN A 84 0.08 -7.32 -13.64
C ASN A 84 -0.39 -8.75 -13.36
N ASN A 85 -1.62 -8.92 -12.93
CA ASN A 85 -2.19 -10.22 -12.62
C ASN A 85 -1.29 -11.01 -11.66
N ALA A 86 -0.75 -10.33 -10.67
CA ALA A 86 0.14 -10.93 -9.68
C ALA A 86 -0.66 -11.40 -8.46
N ASP A 87 -0.09 -12.36 -7.73
CA ASP A 87 -0.69 -12.90 -6.50
C ASP A 87 -0.34 -12.09 -5.28
N LEU A 88 0.89 -11.60 -5.23
CA LEU A 88 1.47 -10.98 -4.04
C LEU A 88 2.38 -9.84 -4.45
N ILE A 89 2.38 -8.77 -3.66
CA ILE A 89 3.35 -7.70 -3.81
C ILE A 89 4.00 -7.40 -2.46
N ILE A 90 5.31 -7.19 -2.49
CA ILE A 90 6.11 -6.83 -1.33
C ILE A 90 6.71 -5.45 -1.61
N LEU A 91 6.34 -4.47 -0.80
CA LEU A 91 6.79 -3.09 -0.95
C LEU A 91 7.66 -2.69 0.23
N ILE A 92 8.79 -2.07 -0.06
CA ILE A 92 9.79 -1.70 0.92
C ILE A 92 9.90 -0.19 1.01
N ASN A 93 9.82 0.34 2.23
CA ASN A 93 10.08 1.75 2.51
C ASN A 93 11.42 1.84 3.23
N LEU A 94 12.44 2.30 2.51
CA LEU A 94 13.79 2.38 3.07
C LEU A 94 13.91 3.44 4.16
N LYS A 95 13.14 4.51 4.05
CA LYS A 95 13.20 5.61 5.02
C LYS A 95 12.65 5.18 6.38
N SER A 96 11.50 4.55 6.39
CA SER A 96 10.89 4.07 7.63
C SER A 96 11.36 2.67 8.03
N LYS A 97 12.09 2.00 7.15
CA LYS A 97 12.58 0.62 7.34
C LYS A 97 11.43 -0.35 7.60
N THR A 98 10.39 -0.22 6.77
CA THR A 98 9.22 -1.10 6.85
C THR A 98 9.01 -1.84 5.54
N VAL A 99 8.37 -3.00 5.64
CA VAL A 99 8.00 -3.84 4.50
C VAL A 99 6.51 -4.08 4.57
N CYS A 100 5.83 -3.86 3.46
CA CYS A 100 4.39 -4.09 3.35
C CYS A 100 4.14 -5.28 2.44
N TYR A 101 3.25 -6.17 2.88
CA TYR A 101 2.85 -7.37 2.14
C TYR A 101 1.38 -7.22 1.79
N ARG A 102 1.05 -7.36 0.52
CA ARG A 102 -0.33 -7.28 0.05
C ARG A 102 -0.58 -8.39 -0.95
N LYS A 103 -1.78 -8.96 -0.97
CA LYS A 103 -2.14 -10.02 -1.91
C LYS A 103 -3.34 -9.61 -2.75
N SER A 104 -3.50 -10.28 -3.89
CA SER A 104 -4.69 -10.13 -4.71
C SER A 104 -5.90 -10.75 -4.00
N LYS A 105 -7.11 -10.37 -4.42
CA LYS A 105 -8.34 -10.88 -3.82
C LYS A 105 -8.53 -12.36 -4.04
N THR A 106 -7.95 -12.91 -5.10
CA THR A 106 -8.07 -14.32 -5.45
C THR A 106 -6.95 -15.19 -4.88
N CYS A 107 -5.94 -14.58 -4.28
CA CYS A 107 -4.81 -15.33 -3.70
C CYS A 107 -5.21 -15.94 -2.36
N ASP A 108 -4.88 -17.20 -2.17
CA ASP A 108 -5.23 -17.94 -0.94
C ASP A 108 -4.18 -17.84 0.16
N LEU A 109 -3.08 -17.14 -0.10
CA LEU A 109 -1.97 -17.02 0.85
C LEU A 109 -2.35 -16.07 1.99
N ASP A 110 -1.95 -16.44 3.22
CA ASP A 110 -2.08 -15.55 4.39
C ASP A 110 -0.79 -14.73 4.52
N VAL A 111 -0.84 -13.45 4.16
CA VAL A 111 0.37 -12.61 4.17
C VAL A 111 0.84 -12.28 5.57
N SER A 112 -0.01 -12.40 6.59
CA SER A 112 0.44 -12.19 7.97
C SER A 112 1.41 -13.29 8.40
N LYS A 113 1.16 -14.52 8.00
CA LYS A 113 2.07 -15.64 8.26
C LYS A 113 3.36 -15.52 7.48
N LEU A 114 3.27 -15.02 6.26
CA LEU A 114 4.46 -14.76 5.45
C LEU A 114 5.34 -13.68 6.08
N ALA A 115 4.74 -12.59 6.54
CA ALA A 115 5.48 -11.51 7.21
C ALA A 115 6.14 -12.01 8.49
N GLU A 116 5.44 -12.82 9.27
CA GLU A 116 5.98 -13.42 10.48
C GLU A 116 7.17 -14.32 10.17
N LYS A 117 7.04 -15.19 9.18
CA LYS A 117 8.08 -16.14 8.80
C LYS A 117 9.32 -15.46 8.24
N LEU A 118 9.15 -14.45 7.40
CA LEU A 118 10.26 -13.79 6.72
C LEU A 118 10.99 -12.78 7.60
N ALA A 119 10.29 -12.05 8.45
CA ALA A 119 10.89 -10.93 9.16
C ALA A 119 10.30 -10.69 10.56
N GLY A 120 9.59 -11.65 11.11
CA GLY A 120 9.01 -11.50 12.45
C GLY A 120 7.88 -10.49 12.53
N GLY A 121 7.29 -10.14 11.41
CA GLY A 121 6.19 -9.21 11.37
C GLY A 121 4.84 -9.88 11.59
N GLY A 122 3.79 -9.20 11.20
CA GLY A 122 2.43 -9.71 11.31
C GLY A 122 1.43 -8.74 10.73
N GLY A 123 0.16 -9.01 10.96
CA GLY A 123 -0.90 -8.15 10.48
C GLY A 123 -2.14 -8.94 10.14
N HIS A 124 -2.81 -8.53 9.08
CA HIS A 124 -4.02 -9.15 8.57
C HIS A 124 -3.69 -10.15 7.47
N GLU A 125 -4.58 -11.11 7.19
CA GLU A 125 -4.32 -12.12 6.15
C GLU A 125 -4.12 -11.52 4.75
N ALA A 126 -4.77 -10.40 4.47
CA ALA A 126 -4.68 -9.72 3.17
C ALA A 126 -3.66 -8.59 3.15
N ALA A 127 -3.23 -8.11 4.32
CA ALA A 127 -2.34 -6.96 4.44
C ALA A 127 -1.53 -7.05 5.73
N ALA A 128 -0.23 -7.19 5.59
CA ALA A 128 0.66 -7.34 6.73
C ALA A 128 1.89 -6.46 6.57
N GLY A 129 2.68 -6.35 7.62
CA GLY A 129 3.89 -5.57 7.60
C GLY A 129 4.96 -6.14 8.50
N SER A 130 6.19 -5.72 8.27
CA SER A 130 7.31 -6.09 9.10
C SER A 130 8.33 -4.95 9.11
N LEU A 131 9.31 -5.05 10.00
CA LEU A 131 10.44 -4.14 9.99
C LEU A 131 11.49 -4.68 9.03
N PHE A 132 12.19 -3.74 8.41
CA PHE A 132 13.27 -4.06 7.49
C PHE A 132 14.57 -3.63 8.14
N ASN A 133 15.50 -4.57 8.35
CA ASN A 133 16.76 -4.28 9.02
C ASN A 133 17.92 -4.58 8.07
N LEU A 134 18.67 -3.53 7.73
CA LEU A 134 19.84 -3.63 6.86
C LEU A 134 21.08 -4.13 7.58
N ARG A 135 21.04 -4.21 8.91
CA ARG A 135 22.19 -4.65 9.69
C ARG A 135 22.50 -6.11 9.46
N ARG A 136 23.76 -6.39 9.38
CA ARG A 136 24.27 -7.75 9.14
C ARG A 136 24.73 -8.41 10.41
#